data_818599c062e727f40289a1e4b0fac5ce
#
_entry.id   818599c062e727f40289a1e4b0fac5ce
#
_cell.length_a   1.000
_cell.length_b   1.000
_cell.length_c   1.000
_cell.angle_alpha   90.00
_cell.angle_beta   90.00
_cell.angle_gamma   90.00
#
_symmetry.space_group_name_H-M   'P 1'
#
loop_
_entity.id
_entity.type
_entity.pdbx_description
1 polymer ?
#
loop_
_entity_poly.entity_id
_entity_poly.type
_entity_poly.pdbx_seq_one_letter_code
_entity_poly.pdbx_strand_id
1 'polypeptide(L)'
;MNRLVTFIFTLSVLLIFGGADKASAQMPAPQNWDQDIYTLRHIGVPGFQFSADDYTQYAPAALMVGLKACGYEGRSGWGPMLVADAFSVASMTAVVRGIKYTVDRTRPNGSRHSFPSGHTATAFMTATMLYKEYGWRSPWWSIGGYTLAAFTGVSRILNNWHWMSDVAAGAAIGIGSVHLGYYLSDLIFKKRYMNPAYEAPTFSYDASSKHYVAELFFGRRFILDSEDVVRGGLMGVSTDIPVIPGAGVTARAAASSITYRNGMTAGLYSLLAGGYYDFHFARRFELQARAMVGCGWHLGHCGADMGLGMGLSFFLDENFKIKAFAEYETVGLAPQKPWMHSFVLGWGSAWSF
;
A
#
# COMPACT_ATOMS: atom_id res chain seq x y z
N MET A 1 -0.36 20.55 14.92
CA MET A 1 -0.59 19.60 13.82
C MET A 1 0.47 18.50 13.75
N ASN A 2 1.74 18.76 14.11
CA ASN A 2 2.85 17.80 14.00
C ASN A 2 2.84 16.64 15.03
N ARG A 3 2.28 16.83 16.22
CA ARG A 3 2.29 15.80 17.28
C ARG A 3 1.35 14.61 16.99
N LEU A 4 0.24 14.85 16.33
CA LEU A 4 -0.73 13.80 15.99
C LEU A 4 -0.23 12.90 14.87
N VAL A 5 0.40 13.49 13.84
CA VAL A 5 1.01 12.73 12.72
C VAL A 5 2.16 11.86 13.24
N THR A 6 3.02 12.40 14.10
CA THR A 6 4.10 11.65 14.76
C THR A 6 3.54 10.54 15.66
N PHE A 7 2.48 10.81 16.40
CA PHE A 7 1.84 9.83 17.28
C PHE A 7 1.18 8.70 16.49
N ILE A 8 0.45 9.01 15.40
CA ILE A 8 -0.18 7.99 14.55
C ILE A 8 0.89 7.17 13.83
N PHE A 9 1.96 7.80 13.32
CA PHE A 9 3.08 7.10 12.71
C PHE A 9 3.79 6.17 13.71
N THR A 10 4.07 6.66 14.92
CA THR A 10 4.69 5.86 15.99
C THR A 10 3.77 4.73 16.46
N LEU A 11 2.46 4.97 16.58
CA LEU A 11 1.48 3.96 16.96
C LEU A 11 1.28 2.91 15.87
N SER A 12 1.28 3.31 14.60
CA SER A 12 1.21 2.37 13.46
C SER A 12 2.46 1.50 13.38
N VAL A 13 3.64 2.09 13.61
CA VAL A 13 4.91 1.36 13.70
C VAL A 13 4.90 0.41 14.90
N LEU A 14 4.43 0.85 16.07
CA LEU A 14 4.32 0.00 17.28
C LEU A 14 3.28 -1.13 17.13
N LEU A 15 2.15 -0.90 16.47
CA LEU A 15 1.14 -1.93 16.20
C LEU A 15 1.63 -2.96 15.17
N ILE A 16 2.48 -2.55 14.22
CA ILE A 16 3.13 -3.45 13.26
C ILE A 16 4.25 -4.26 13.95
N PHE A 17 4.94 -3.69 14.94
CA PHE A 17 6.15 -4.26 15.56
C PHE A 17 5.96 -4.81 16.97
N GLY A 18 4.82 -4.53 17.63
CA GLY A 18 4.53 -4.96 19.02
C GLY A 18 4.32 -6.46 19.23
N GLY A 19 4.49 -7.28 18.19
CA GLY A 19 4.36 -8.73 18.22
C GLY A 19 5.66 -9.52 18.01
N ALA A 20 6.82 -8.88 18.12
CA ALA A 20 8.10 -9.58 17.99
C ALA A 20 8.53 -10.18 19.35
N ASP A 21 7.86 -11.26 19.75
CA ASP A 21 8.33 -12.07 20.87
C ASP A 21 9.63 -12.79 20.51
N LYS A 22 10.63 -12.57 21.36
CA LYS A 22 11.85 -13.36 21.40
C LYS A 22 11.49 -14.79 21.88
N ALA A 23 11.22 -15.67 20.97
CA ALA A 23 11.18 -17.10 21.25
C ALA A 23 11.97 -17.87 20.20
N SER A 24 13.18 -18.28 20.59
CA SER A 24 13.91 -19.35 19.94
C SER A 24 13.25 -20.69 20.32
N ALA A 25 12.38 -21.18 19.48
CA ALA A 25 11.99 -22.60 19.43
C ALA A 25 11.43 -22.84 18.05
N GLN A 26 11.68 -24.03 17.49
CA GLN A 26 11.08 -24.52 16.25
C GLN A 26 9.57 -24.58 16.39
N MET A 27 8.92 -23.43 16.31
CA MET A 27 7.49 -23.35 16.07
C MET A 27 7.24 -23.34 14.58
N PRO A 28 6.14 -23.96 14.10
CA PRO A 28 5.68 -23.73 12.73
C PRO A 28 5.59 -22.22 12.53
N ALA A 29 6.16 -21.74 11.43
CA ALA A 29 6.26 -20.29 11.13
C ALA A 29 4.95 -19.59 11.48
N PRO A 30 5.00 -18.44 12.19
CA PRO A 30 3.79 -17.76 12.61
C PRO A 30 2.94 -17.52 11.38
N GLN A 31 1.74 -18.03 11.41
CA GLN A 31 0.77 -18.00 10.33
C GLN A 31 0.22 -16.57 10.26
N ASN A 32 0.92 -15.71 9.54
CA ASN A 32 0.64 -14.28 9.41
C ASN A 32 0.38 -13.90 7.96
N TRP A 33 0.06 -12.63 7.72
CA TRP A 33 -0.19 -12.04 6.40
C TRP A 33 0.91 -12.34 5.38
N ASP A 34 2.15 -12.38 5.81
CA ASP A 34 3.30 -12.66 4.96
C ASP A 34 3.22 -14.07 4.38
N GLN A 35 2.83 -15.05 5.20
CA GLN A 35 2.69 -16.42 4.78
C GLN A 35 1.51 -16.61 3.83
N ASP A 36 0.42 -15.88 4.06
CA ASP A 36 -0.75 -15.94 3.21
C ASP A 36 -0.45 -15.39 1.81
N ILE A 37 0.27 -14.24 1.71
CA ILE A 37 0.70 -13.66 0.43
C ILE A 37 1.78 -14.51 -0.25
N TYR A 38 2.71 -15.06 0.51
CA TYR A 38 3.70 -16.00 -0.02
C TYR A 38 3.03 -17.21 -0.69
N THR A 39 2.01 -17.76 -0.07
CA THR A 39 1.24 -18.89 -0.61
C THR A 39 0.48 -18.49 -1.88
N LEU A 40 -0.18 -17.32 -1.89
CA LEU A 40 -0.83 -16.78 -3.08
C LEU A 40 0.13 -16.66 -4.27
N ARG A 41 1.32 -16.14 -4.03
CA ARG A 41 2.37 -16.02 -5.05
C ARG A 41 2.74 -17.37 -5.64
N HIS A 42 2.91 -18.40 -4.80
CA HIS A 42 3.29 -19.74 -5.27
C HIS A 42 2.19 -20.42 -6.08
N ILE A 43 0.93 -20.15 -5.76
CA ILE A 43 -0.22 -20.68 -6.51
C ILE A 43 -0.39 -19.92 -7.83
N GLY A 44 -0.32 -18.59 -7.79
CA GLY A 44 -0.66 -17.73 -8.93
C GLY A 44 0.45 -17.60 -9.97
N VAL A 45 1.70 -17.45 -9.53
CA VAL A 45 2.86 -17.15 -10.42
C VAL A 45 4.13 -17.85 -9.95
N PRO A 46 4.18 -19.19 -9.93
CA PRO A 46 5.27 -19.96 -9.31
C PRO A 46 6.65 -19.69 -9.91
N GLY A 47 6.74 -19.38 -11.19
CA GLY A 47 8.00 -19.16 -11.93
C GLY A 47 8.37 -17.70 -12.15
N PHE A 48 7.73 -16.74 -11.47
CA PHE A 48 7.99 -15.32 -11.71
C PHE A 48 9.43 -14.93 -11.34
N GLN A 49 10.13 -14.31 -12.30
CA GLN A 49 11.45 -13.70 -12.13
C GLN A 49 11.48 -12.38 -12.93
N PHE A 50 11.82 -11.31 -12.27
CA PHE A 50 11.88 -9.99 -12.85
C PHE A 50 12.99 -9.16 -12.18
N SER A 51 13.91 -8.59 -12.97
CA SER A 51 15.09 -7.87 -12.47
C SER A 51 15.08 -6.36 -12.75
N ALA A 52 14.09 -5.84 -13.51
CA ALA A 52 14.05 -4.41 -13.78
C ALA A 52 13.73 -3.56 -12.55
N ASP A 53 13.26 -4.16 -11.44
CA ASP A 53 13.04 -3.51 -10.16
C ASP A 53 14.34 -2.95 -9.53
N ASP A 54 15.50 -3.47 -9.92
CA ASP A 54 16.80 -2.91 -9.52
C ASP A 54 17.04 -1.51 -10.12
N TYR A 55 16.42 -1.19 -11.26
CA TYR A 55 16.52 0.10 -11.95
C TYR A 55 15.30 1.00 -11.71
N THR A 56 14.10 0.45 -11.71
CA THR A 56 12.85 1.23 -11.60
C THR A 56 12.75 1.99 -10.28
N GLN A 57 13.42 1.52 -9.22
CA GLN A 57 13.49 2.22 -7.94
C GLN A 57 14.13 3.62 -8.01
N TYR A 58 14.95 3.91 -9.03
CA TYR A 58 15.62 5.19 -9.23
C TYR A 58 14.94 6.07 -10.28
N ALA A 59 14.05 5.52 -11.08
CA ALA A 59 13.45 6.22 -12.22
C ALA A 59 12.74 7.52 -11.82
N PRO A 60 11.97 7.61 -10.72
CA PRO A 60 11.34 8.87 -10.31
C PRO A 60 12.36 9.96 -9.97
N ALA A 61 13.49 9.63 -9.32
CA ALA A 61 14.54 10.60 -9.02
C ALA A 61 15.26 11.08 -10.30
N ALA A 62 15.57 10.15 -11.20
CA ALA A 62 16.17 10.50 -12.49
C ALA A 62 15.24 11.43 -13.29
N LEU A 63 13.95 11.16 -13.30
CA LEU A 63 12.95 12.02 -13.93
C LEU A 63 12.90 13.39 -13.27
N MET A 64 12.89 13.46 -11.93
CA MET A 64 12.88 14.72 -11.17
C MET A 64 14.09 15.59 -11.52
N VAL A 65 15.28 15.01 -11.51
CA VAL A 65 16.52 15.73 -11.86
C VAL A 65 16.51 16.16 -13.34
N GLY A 66 16.06 15.27 -14.24
CA GLY A 66 15.94 15.56 -15.67
C GLY A 66 14.99 16.72 -15.96
N LEU A 67 13.82 16.73 -15.36
CA LEU A 67 12.87 17.85 -15.49
C LEU A 67 13.50 19.17 -15.05
N LYS A 68 14.19 19.18 -13.91
CA LYS A 68 14.85 20.35 -13.40
C LYS A 68 16.01 20.82 -14.28
N ALA A 69 16.79 19.90 -14.83
CA ALA A 69 17.87 20.22 -15.77
C ALA A 69 17.35 20.79 -17.09
N CYS A 70 16.17 20.37 -17.53
CA CYS A 70 15.47 20.91 -18.70
C CYS A 70 14.76 22.26 -18.43
N GLY A 71 14.92 22.85 -17.24
CA GLY A 71 14.30 24.13 -16.90
C GLY A 71 12.84 24.04 -16.47
N TYR A 72 12.29 22.83 -16.28
CA TYR A 72 10.94 22.67 -15.72
C TYR A 72 10.99 22.99 -14.22
N GLU A 73 10.39 24.09 -13.83
CA GLU A 73 10.47 24.61 -12.47
C GLU A 73 9.74 23.73 -11.46
N GLY A 74 10.48 23.28 -10.45
CA GLY A 74 9.94 22.54 -9.31
C GLY A 74 9.48 23.47 -8.17
N ARG A 75 9.21 22.83 -7.01
CA ARG A 75 8.86 23.54 -5.75
C ARG A 75 9.96 24.47 -5.29
N SER A 76 11.21 24.07 -5.41
CA SER A 76 12.36 24.76 -4.84
C SER A 76 13.52 24.89 -5.83
N GLY A 77 14.46 25.79 -5.57
CA GLY A 77 15.71 25.87 -6.32
C GLY A 77 16.60 24.63 -6.12
N TRP A 78 17.70 24.52 -6.89
CA TRP A 78 18.63 23.39 -6.83
C TRP A 78 19.19 23.15 -5.41
N GLY A 79 19.61 24.22 -4.71
CA GLY A 79 20.23 24.09 -3.38
C GLY A 79 19.31 23.43 -2.35
N PRO A 80 18.11 24.00 -2.07
CA PRO A 80 17.17 23.38 -1.14
C PRO A 80 16.73 21.99 -1.53
N MET A 81 16.52 21.70 -2.83
CA MET A 81 16.18 20.37 -3.30
C MET A 81 17.27 19.36 -2.98
N LEU A 82 18.52 19.63 -3.38
CA LEU A 82 19.63 18.70 -3.13
C LEU A 82 19.90 18.46 -1.64
N VAL A 83 19.72 19.50 -0.81
CA VAL A 83 19.85 19.35 0.65
C VAL A 83 18.71 18.52 1.22
N ALA A 84 17.45 18.72 0.76
CA ALA A 84 16.31 17.91 1.15
C ALA A 84 16.51 16.44 0.77
N ASP A 85 16.98 16.20 -0.46
CA ASP A 85 17.24 14.85 -0.97
C ASP A 85 18.38 14.17 -0.21
N ALA A 86 19.46 14.91 0.10
CA ALA A 86 20.58 14.39 0.90
C ALA A 86 20.12 13.95 2.31
N PHE A 87 19.32 14.78 3.01
CA PHE A 87 18.75 14.40 4.30
C PHE A 87 17.78 13.22 4.18
N SER A 88 17.00 13.14 3.11
CA SER A 88 16.09 12.04 2.85
C SER A 88 16.85 10.72 2.67
N VAL A 89 17.89 10.72 1.84
CA VAL A 89 18.74 9.54 1.60
C VAL A 89 19.48 9.13 2.89
N ALA A 90 20.04 10.10 3.61
CA ALA A 90 20.78 9.83 4.85
C ALA A 90 19.86 9.21 5.92
N SER A 91 18.69 9.79 6.15
CA SER A 91 17.73 9.30 7.15
C SER A 91 17.16 7.93 6.76
N MET A 92 16.76 7.74 5.50
CA MET A 92 16.28 6.46 5.00
C MET A 92 17.35 5.37 5.18
N THR A 93 18.59 5.66 4.76
CA THR A 93 19.69 4.69 4.84
C THR A 93 20.01 4.34 6.29
N ALA A 94 20.06 5.32 7.18
CA ALA A 94 20.31 5.11 8.61
C ALA A 94 19.22 4.21 9.23
N VAL A 95 17.95 4.50 8.97
CA VAL A 95 16.82 3.72 9.52
C VAL A 95 16.81 2.30 8.94
N VAL A 96 16.89 2.15 7.61
CA VAL A 96 16.85 0.82 6.96
C VAL A 96 18.03 -0.03 7.41
N ARG A 97 19.25 0.50 7.42
CA ARG A 97 20.43 -0.26 7.88
C ARG A 97 20.38 -0.57 9.37
N GLY A 98 20.01 0.43 10.19
CA GLY A 98 19.86 0.24 11.63
C GLY A 98 18.91 -0.92 11.95
N ILE A 99 17.73 -0.95 11.33
CA ILE A 99 16.77 -2.04 11.53
C ILE A 99 17.30 -3.37 10.98
N LYS A 100 17.94 -3.39 9.79
CA LYS A 100 18.51 -4.64 9.23
C LYS A 100 19.55 -5.30 10.11
N TYR A 101 20.34 -4.52 10.85
CA TYR A 101 21.34 -5.07 11.77
C TYR A 101 20.75 -5.51 13.11
N THR A 102 19.58 -5.00 13.48
CA THR A 102 18.89 -5.35 14.75
C THR A 102 17.87 -6.46 14.59
N VAL A 103 17.26 -6.59 13.39
CA VAL A 103 16.22 -7.57 13.10
C VAL A 103 16.76 -8.63 12.14
N ASP A 104 17.13 -9.80 12.69
CA ASP A 104 17.57 -10.95 11.87
C ASP A 104 16.36 -11.74 11.38
N ARG A 105 15.79 -11.27 10.27
CA ARG A 105 14.64 -11.91 9.62
C ARG A 105 15.06 -12.61 8.33
N THR A 106 14.68 -13.89 8.20
CA THR A 106 14.92 -14.67 6.99
C THR A 106 13.97 -14.28 5.88
N ARG A 107 14.47 -14.18 4.65
CA ARG A 107 13.67 -13.90 3.44
C ARG A 107 12.86 -15.13 3.00
N PRO A 108 11.82 -14.95 2.16
CA PRO A 108 11.11 -16.08 1.54
C PRO A 108 12.02 -17.06 0.79
N ASN A 109 13.13 -16.59 0.22
CA ASN A 109 14.12 -17.41 -0.50
C ASN A 109 15.21 -18.02 0.40
N GLY A 110 15.11 -17.88 1.73
CA GLY A 110 16.05 -18.44 2.70
C GLY A 110 17.26 -17.56 3.05
N SER A 111 17.51 -16.46 2.35
CA SER A 111 18.62 -15.55 2.68
C SER A 111 18.29 -14.65 3.88
N ARG A 112 19.31 -14.02 4.50
CA ARG A 112 19.14 -13.21 5.72
C ARG A 112 18.77 -11.75 5.42
N HIS A 113 18.47 -11.01 6.49
CA HIS A 113 18.21 -9.56 6.49
C HIS A 113 17.06 -9.15 5.57
N SER A 114 15.90 -9.79 5.74
CA SER A 114 14.70 -9.47 4.98
C SER A 114 14.15 -8.09 5.31
N PHE A 115 14.04 -7.77 6.59
CA PHE A 115 13.31 -6.59 7.07
C PHE A 115 14.21 -5.38 7.34
N PRO A 116 13.80 -4.17 6.93
CA PRO A 116 12.78 -3.86 5.93
C PRO A 116 13.33 -3.97 4.49
N SER A 117 12.44 -3.86 3.47
CA SER A 117 12.84 -3.85 2.06
C SER A 117 13.53 -2.55 1.66
N GLY A 118 14.84 -2.64 1.35
CA GLY A 118 15.61 -1.48 0.92
C GLY A 118 15.22 -0.95 -0.47
N HIS A 119 14.95 -1.85 -1.43
CA HIS A 119 14.48 -1.45 -2.78
C HIS A 119 13.15 -0.71 -2.71
N THR A 120 12.22 -1.22 -1.92
CA THR A 120 10.93 -0.54 -1.72
C THR A 120 11.11 0.82 -1.03
N ALA A 121 11.97 0.89 0.00
CA ALA A 121 12.26 2.16 0.67
C ALA A 121 12.85 3.19 -0.32
N THR A 122 13.79 2.79 -1.17
CA THR A 122 14.36 3.66 -2.21
C THR A 122 13.30 4.08 -3.23
N ALA A 123 12.49 3.15 -3.74
CA ALA A 123 11.46 3.45 -4.72
C ALA A 123 10.41 4.45 -4.20
N PHE A 124 9.91 4.24 -2.99
CA PHE A 124 8.95 5.17 -2.38
C PHE A 124 9.59 6.50 -1.97
N MET A 125 10.86 6.50 -1.57
CA MET A 125 11.62 7.73 -1.34
C MET A 125 11.72 8.56 -2.63
N THR A 126 12.17 7.98 -3.73
CA THR A 126 12.35 8.70 -5.00
C THR A 126 11.02 9.17 -5.60
N ALA A 127 9.95 8.35 -5.48
CA ALA A 127 8.59 8.76 -5.86
C ALA A 127 8.10 9.95 -5.02
N THR A 128 8.37 9.95 -3.71
CA THR A 128 7.97 11.03 -2.82
C THR A 128 8.79 12.32 -3.09
N MET A 129 10.06 12.21 -3.46
CA MET A 129 10.87 13.36 -3.90
C MET A 129 10.25 14.00 -5.16
N LEU A 130 9.92 13.18 -6.18
CA LEU A 130 9.24 13.63 -7.39
C LEU A 130 7.91 14.32 -7.07
N TYR A 131 7.10 13.72 -6.19
CA TYR A 131 5.86 14.31 -5.70
C TYR A 131 6.08 15.66 -5.02
N LYS A 132 7.08 15.79 -4.12
CA LYS A 132 7.38 17.03 -3.42
C LYS A 132 7.78 18.17 -4.35
N GLU A 133 8.55 17.89 -5.40
CA GLU A 133 9.01 18.92 -6.35
C GLU A 133 7.97 19.24 -7.42
N TYR A 134 7.21 18.26 -7.92
CA TYR A 134 6.37 18.44 -9.12
C TYR A 134 4.89 18.08 -8.95
N GLY A 135 4.49 17.42 -7.85
CA GLY A 135 3.11 17.01 -7.61
C GLY A 135 2.10 18.17 -7.61
N TRP A 136 2.54 19.36 -7.19
CA TRP A 136 1.74 20.60 -7.21
C TRP A 136 1.46 21.13 -8.63
N ARG A 137 2.29 20.77 -9.61
CA ARG A 137 2.08 21.15 -11.01
C ARG A 137 1.12 20.23 -11.73
N SER A 138 1.19 18.95 -11.43
CA SER A 138 0.31 17.95 -12.03
C SER A 138 0.28 16.69 -11.17
N PRO A 139 -0.91 16.14 -10.87
CA PRO A 139 -1.06 14.89 -10.14
C PRO A 139 -0.42 13.69 -10.87
N TRP A 140 -0.26 13.77 -12.19
CA TRP A 140 0.34 12.70 -12.99
C TRP A 140 1.78 12.38 -12.59
N TRP A 141 2.56 13.35 -12.08
CA TRP A 141 3.90 13.09 -11.56
C TRP A 141 3.87 12.20 -10.31
N SER A 142 2.89 12.43 -9.44
CA SER A 142 2.69 11.63 -8.24
C SER A 142 2.20 10.22 -8.60
N ILE A 143 1.19 10.12 -9.46
CA ILE A 143 0.61 8.86 -9.93
C ILE A 143 1.70 8.00 -10.58
N GLY A 144 2.43 8.54 -11.55
CA GLY A 144 3.49 7.82 -12.24
C GLY A 144 4.61 7.35 -11.29
N GLY A 145 5.07 8.26 -10.40
CA GLY A 145 6.11 7.95 -9.42
C GLY A 145 5.69 6.85 -8.46
N TYR A 146 4.53 6.97 -7.83
CA TYR A 146 4.04 5.96 -6.88
C TYR A 146 3.62 4.65 -7.55
N THR A 147 3.16 4.67 -8.81
CA THR A 147 2.91 3.45 -9.58
C THR A 147 4.19 2.65 -9.79
N LEU A 148 5.29 3.32 -10.18
CA LEU A 148 6.60 2.67 -10.30
C LEU A 148 7.13 2.16 -8.96
N ALA A 149 6.91 2.90 -7.88
CA ALA A 149 7.30 2.47 -6.54
C ALA A 149 6.50 1.25 -6.07
N ALA A 150 5.18 1.25 -6.28
CA ALA A 150 4.31 0.11 -5.97
C ALA A 150 4.70 -1.12 -6.80
N PHE A 151 4.94 -0.94 -8.10
CA PHE A 151 5.44 -2.00 -8.98
C PHE A 151 6.76 -2.59 -8.47
N THR A 152 7.73 -1.75 -8.05
CA THR A 152 8.97 -2.21 -7.43
C THR A 152 8.68 -3.02 -6.17
N GLY A 153 7.82 -2.55 -5.27
CA GLY A 153 7.46 -3.28 -4.05
C GLY A 153 6.82 -4.64 -4.34
N VAL A 154 5.86 -4.70 -5.26
CA VAL A 154 5.18 -5.94 -5.66
C VAL A 154 6.17 -6.92 -6.30
N SER A 155 7.08 -6.44 -7.17
CA SER A 155 8.09 -7.30 -7.78
C SER A 155 9.02 -7.96 -6.76
N ARG A 156 9.34 -7.28 -5.65
CA ARG A 156 10.14 -7.88 -4.55
C ARG A 156 9.42 -9.04 -3.87
N ILE A 157 8.10 -8.96 -3.72
CA ILE A 157 7.27 -10.06 -3.21
C ILE A 157 7.24 -11.21 -4.22
N LEU A 158 6.93 -10.91 -5.49
CA LEU A 158 6.84 -11.90 -6.55
C LEU A 158 8.18 -12.62 -6.83
N ASN A 159 9.29 -11.96 -6.65
CA ASN A 159 10.64 -12.53 -6.76
C ASN A 159 11.11 -13.31 -5.50
N ASN A 160 10.29 -13.45 -4.47
CA ASN A 160 10.66 -14.09 -3.18
C ASN A 160 11.84 -13.41 -2.43
N TRP A 161 12.10 -12.13 -2.70
CA TRP A 161 13.15 -11.39 -2.01
C TRP A 161 12.71 -10.85 -0.65
N HIS A 162 11.43 -10.51 -0.53
CA HIS A 162 10.88 -9.84 0.67
C HIS A 162 9.47 -10.32 0.98
N TRP A 163 9.15 -10.31 2.26
CA TRP A 163 7.79 -10.48 2.75
C TRP A 163 6.99 -9.21 2.49
N MET A 164 5.66 -9.34 2.47
CA MET A 164 4.76 -8.19 2.30
C MET A 164 4.98 -7.12 3.37
N SER A 165 5.16 -7.52 4.64
CA SER A 165 5.43 -6.59 5.75
C SER A 165 6.77 -5.86 5.60
N ASP A 166 7.79 -6.50 5.00
CA ASP A 166 9.07 -5.84 4.69
C ASP A 166 8.88 -4.72 3.66
N VAL A 167 8.02 -4.96 2.66
CA VAL A 167 7.67 -4.01 1.60
C VAL A 167 6.87 -2.84 2.17
N ALA A 168 5.85 -3.11 2.99
CA ALA A 168 5.04 -2.07 3.63
C ALA A 168 5.89 -1.17 4.55
N ALA A 169 6.77 -1.77 5.36
CA ALA A 169 7.69 -1.02 6.21
C ALA A 169 8.70 -0.20 5.39
N GLY A 170 9.24 -0.77 4.30
CA GLY A 170 10.12 -0.07 3.39
C GLY A 170 9.45 1.16 2.79
N ALA A 171 8.22 1.03 2.29
CA ALA A 171 7.43 2.14 1.74
C ALA A 171 7.23 3.27 2.77
N ALA A 172 6.81 2.92 3.99
CA ALA A 172 6.61 3.89 5.07
C ALA A 172 7.90 4.64 5.44
N ILE A 173 9.03 3.91 5.53
CA ILE A 173 10.35 4.52 5.81
C ILE A 173 10.77 5.45 4.67
N GLY A 174 10.60 5.04 3.40
CA GLY A 174 10.94 5.85 2.25
C GLY A 174 10.17 7.18 2.23
N ILE A 175 8.84 7.12 2.36
CA ILE A 175 7.97 8.30 2.43
C ILE A 175 8.35 9.20 3.62
N GLY A 176 8.44 8.61 4.82
CA GLY A 176 8.73 9.36 6.05
C GLY A 176 10.09 10.08 6.00
N SER A 177 11.08 9.46 5.39
CA SER A 177 12.43 10.04 5.24
C SER A 177 12.42 11.29 4.35
N VAL A 178 11.61 11.32 3.29
CA VAL A 178 11.48 12.52 2.43
C VAL A 178 10.75 13.63 3.17
N HIS A 179 9.67 13.32 3.89
CA HIS A 179 9.00 14.34 4.70
C HIS A 179 9.94 14.96 5.73
N LEU A 180 10.81 14.15 6.36
CA LEU A 180 11.84 14.65 7.28
C LEU A 180 12.88 15.48 6.56
N GLY A 181 13.41 15.02 5.42
CA GLY A 181 14.44 15.72 4.65
C GLY A 181 13.98 17.07 4.16
N TYR A 182 12.77 17.16 3.60
CA TYR A 182 12.18 18.43 3.18
C TYR A 182 11.87 19.36 4.36
N TYR A 183 11.42 18.82 5.48
CA TYR A 183 11.23 19.62 6.70
C TYR A 183 12.54 20.23 7.19
N LEU A 184 13.63 19.46 7.23
CA LEU A 184 14.95 19.96 7.64
C LEU A 184 15.51 21.01 6.66
N SER A 185 15.35 20.78 5.36
CA SER A 185 15.73 21.75 4.33
C SER A 185 14.95 23.06 4.47
N ASP A 186 13.63 22.98 4.72
CA ASP A 186 12.79 24.16 4.93
C ASP A 186 13.17 24.95 6.19
N LEU A 187 13.67 24.29 7.24
CA LEU A 187 14.21 24.95 8.42
C LEU A 187 15.49 25.74 8.12
N ILE A 188 16.37 25.19 7.25
CA ILE A 188 17.65 25.80 6.87
C ILE A 188 17.42 26.99 5.94
N PHE A 189 16.67 26.80 4.87
CA PHE A 189 16.51 27.79 3.80
C PHE A 189 15.33 28.75 4.02
N LYS A 190 14.41 28.46 4.91
CA LYS A 190 13.20 29.26 5.25
C LYS A 190 12.49 29.56 3.94
N LYS A 191 11.83 29.45 3.24
CA LYS A 191 11.15 29.86 1.99
C LYS A 191 11.99 30.71 1.00
N ARG A 192 13.25 31.01 1.30
CA ARG A 192 14.04 31.97 0.53
C ARG A 192 14.27 31.58 -0.95
N TYR A 193 14.28 30.26 -1.22
CA TYR A 193 14.54 29.74 -2.56
C TYR A 193 13.39 28.87 -3.06
N MET A 194 12.20 29.06 -2.51
CA MET A 194 10.98 28.43 -3.03
C MET A 194 10.52 29.17 -4.29
N ASN A 195 9.93 28.40 -5.20
CA ASN A 195 9.27 28.97 -6.38
C ASN A 195 8.14 29.90 -5.92
N PRO A 196 8.09 31.16 -6.38
CA PRO A 196 7.03 32.10 -6.01
C PRO A 196 5.61 31.61 -6.38
N ALA A 197 5.50 30.77 -7.42
CA ALA A 197 4.25 30.18 -7.84
C ALA A 197 3.87 28.93 -7.02
N TYR A 198 4.76 28.44 -6.14
CA TYR A 198 4.46 27.31 -5.28
C TYR A 198 3.56 27.75 -4.12
N GLU A 199 2.34 27.31 -4.17
CA GLU A 199 1.45 27.33 -3.02
C GLU A 199 1.56 25.98 -2.29
N ALA A 200 1.90 26.03 -1.00
CA ALA A 200 1.90 24.81 -0.20
C ALA A 200 0.47 24.23 -0.20
N PRO A 201 0.28 22.98 -0.61
CA PRO A 201 -1.05 22.39 -0.62
C PRO A 201 -1.64 22.48 0.80
N THR A 202 -2.61 23.36 0.95
CA THR A 202 -3.48 23.38 2.12
C THR A 202 -4.44 22.22 1.90
N PHE A 203 -4.41 21.21 2.77
CA PHE A 203 -5.35 20.10 2.66
C PHE A 203 -6.78 20.64 2.60
N SER A 204 -7.36 20.61 1.42
CA SER A 204 -8.71 21.07 1.11
C SER A 204 -9.38 20.00 0.25
N TYR A 205 -9.76 18.89 0.90
CA TYR A 205 -10.58 17.90 0.21
C TYR A 205 -11.96 18.50 -0.05
N ASP A 206 -12.30 18.64 -1.31
CA ASP A 206 -13.60 19.10 -1.74
C ASP A 206 -14.56 17.91 -1.90
N ALA A 207 -15.34 17.63 -0.86
CA ALA A 207 -16.33 16.58 -0.87
C ALA A 207 -17.48 16.84 -1.87
N SER A 208 -17.60 18.05 -2.44
CA SER A 208 -18.60 18.39 -3.45
C SER A 208 -18.17 18.04 -4.87
N SER A 209 -16.89 17.74 -5.08
CA SER A 209 -16.36 17.32 -6.38
C SER A 209 -16.37 15.80 -6.56
N LYS A 210 -16.24 15.37 -7.81
CA LYS A 210 -16.18 13.96 -8.19
C LYS A 210 -14.72 13.50 -8.18
N HIS A 211 -14.39 12.49 -7.37
CA HIS A 211 -13.04 11.93 -7.30
C HIS A 211 -13.04 10.48 -7.78
N TYR A 212 -12.24 10.21 -8.80
CA TYR A 212 -11.90 8.83 -9.19
C TYR A 212 -10.88 8.29 -8.19
N VAL A 213 -11.05 7.05 -7.77
CA VAL A 213 -10.15 6.42 -6.80
C VAL A 213 -9.60 5.12 -7.38
N ALA A 214 -8.29 4.94 -7.30
CA ALA A 214 -7.64 3.65 -7.50
C ALA A 214 -7.04 3.19 -6.18
N GLU A 215 -7.33 1.96 -5.76
CA GLU A 215 -6.92 1.40 -4.48
C GLU A 215 -6.15 0.09 -4.70
N LEU A 216 -5.03 -0.06 -4.02
CA LEU A 216 -4.35 -1.33 -3.81
C LEU A 216 -4.63 -1.76 -2.36
N PHE A 217 -5.15 -2.96 -2.15
CA PHE A 217 -5.51 -3.41 -0.82
C PHE A 217 -4.99 -4.81 -0.51
N PHE A 218 -4.88 -5.07 0.78
CA PHE A 218 -4.47 -6.34 1.37
C PHE A 218 -5.39 -6.64 2.55
N GLY A 219 -5.70 -7.92 2.74
CA GLY A 219 -6.62 -8.31 3.79
C GLY A 219 -6.38 -9.73 4.27
N ARG A 220 -7.08 -10.06 5.33
CA ARG A 220 -7.18 -11.40 5.86
C ARG A 220 -8.63 -11.82 5.90
N ARG A 221 -8.88 -13.02 5.41
CA ARG A 221 -10.19 -13.66 5.34
C ARG A 221 -10.34 -14.62 6.49
N PHE A 222 -11.39 -14.45 7.27
CA PHE A 222 -11.82 -15.34 8.36
C PHE A 222 -13.08 -16.06 7.89
N ILE A 223 -13.03 -17.37 7.80
CA ILE A 223 -14.15 -18.19 7.34
C ILE A 223 -15.05 -18.46 8.54
N LEU A 224 -16.36 -18.25 8.38
CA LEU A 224 -17.33 -18.29 9.48
C LEU A 224 -18.07 -19.64 9.57
N ASP A 225 -18.20 -20.36 8.49
CA ASP A 225 -19.13 -21.49 8.35
C ASP A 225 -18.48 -22.81 7.88
N SER A 226 -17.17 -22.90 7.89
CA SER A 226 -16.46 -24.10 7.44
C SER A 226 -15.58 -24.69 8.53
N GLU A 227 -15.83 -25.94 8.89
CA GLU A 227 -14.94 -26.70 9.78
C GLU A 227 -13.62 -27.07 9.08
N ASP A 228 -13.63 -27.16 7.75
CA ASP A 228 -12.49 -27.59 6.93
C ASP A 228 -11.55 -26.45 6.54
N VAL A 229 -12.02 -25.21 6.53
CA VAL A 229 -11.24 -24.02 6.14
C VAL A 229 -10.88 -23.19 7.36
N VAL A 230 -9.60 -22.90 7.50
CA VAL A 230 -9.11 -22.21 8.71
C VAL A 230 -9.01 -20.72 8.48
N ARG A 231 -8.55 -20.28 7.29
CA ARG A 231 -8.28 -18.87 6.99
C ARG A 231 -7.90 -18.65 5.53
N GLY A 232 -7.76 -17.36 5.17
CA GLY A 232 -7.23 -16.95 3.88
C GLY A 232 -6.56 -15.59 3.95
N GLY A 233 -5.57 -15.36 3.08
CA GLY A 233 -5.05 -14.04 2.76
C GLY A 233 -5.79 -13.48 1.56
N LEU A 234 -5.84 -12.17 1.43
CA LEU A 234 -6.49 -11.46 0.33
C LEU A 234 -5.60 -10.31 -0.13
N MET A 235 -5.48 -10.14 -1.43
CA MET A 235 -4.90 -8.96 -2.06
C MET A 235 -5.64 -8.62 -3.34
N GLY A 236 -5.63 -7.33 -3.70
CA GLY A 236 -6.30 -6.93 -4.92
C GLY A 236 -6.23 -5.45 -5.21
N VAL A 237 -6.94 -5.09 -6.25
CA VAL A 237 -7.09 -3.70 -6.69
C VAL A 237 -8.58 -3.37 -6.77
N SER A 238 -8.94 -2.14 -6.44
CA SER A 238 -10.27 -1.62 -6.67
C SER A 238 -10.22 -0.23 -7.29
N THR A 239 -11.29 0.14 -7.96
CA THR A 239 -11.48 1.49 -8.49
C THR A 239 -12.89 1.97 -8.18
N ASP A 240 -12.97 3.22 -7.77
CA ASP A 240 -14.24 3.89 -7.51
C ASP A 240 -14.46 4.97 -8.59
N ILE A 241 -15.58 4.89 -9.30
CA ILE A 241 -15.99 5.78 -10.37
C ILE A 241 -17.16 6.61 -9.88
N PRO A 242 -17.00 7.92 -9.67
CA PRO A 242 -18.04 8.76 -9.10
C PRO A 242 -19.17 9.03 -10.11
N VAL A 243 -20.39 8.82 -9.69
CA VAL A 243 -21.62 9.22 -10.42
C VAL A 243 -22.09 10.58 -9.94
N ILE A 244 -22.14 10.73 -8.63
CA ILE A 244 -22.39 11.99 -7.93
C ILE A 244 -21.30 12.23 -6.89
N PRO A 245 -21.12 13.44 -6.33
CA PRO A 245 -20.21 13.65 -5.23
C PRO A 245 -20.49 12.69 -4.07
N GLY A 246 -19.45 11.97 -3.62
CA GLY A 246 -19.53 11.02 -2.52
C GLY A 246 -20.24 9.69 -2.82
N ALA A 247 -20.70 9.43 -4.07
CA ALA A 247 -21.29 8.13 -4.39
C ALA A 247 -21.07 7.74 -5.85
N GLY A 248 -20.99 6.45 -6.12
CA GLY A 248 -20.77 5.96 -7.46
C GLY A 248 -20.70 4.44 -7.57
N VAL A 249 -20.00 3.98 -8.58
CA VAL A 249 -19.80 2.58 -8.89
C VAL A 249 -18.39 2.18 -8.48
N THR A 250 -18.25 1.03 -7.85
CA THR A 250 -16.95 0.42 -7.53
C THR A 250 -16.76 -0.87 -8.31
N ALA A 251 -15.52 -1.11 -8.75
CA ALA A 251 -15.11 -2.39 -9.33
C ALA A 251 -13.87 -2.90 -8.59
N ARG A 252 -13.81 -4.22 -8.35
CA ARG A 252 -12.76 -4.85 -7.55
C ARG A 252 -12.31 -6.15 -8.20
N ALA A 253 -11.01 -6.35 -8.29
CA ALA A 253 -10.38 -7.62 -8.61
C ALA A 253 -9.53 -8.07 -7.43
N ALA A 254 -9.74 -9.29 -6.95
CA ALA A 254 -9.07 -9.82 -5.78
C ALA A 254 -8.58 -11.25 -5.99
N ALA A 255 -7.46 -11.58 -5.36
CA ALA A 255 -6.95 -12.94 -5.22
C ALA A 255 -6.84 -13.27 -3.73
N SER A 256 -7.37 -14.44 -3.34
CA SER A 256 -7.29 -14.94 -1.97
C SER A 256 -6.62 -16.31 -1.95
N SER A 257 -5.84 -16.59 -0.90
CA SER A 257 -5.45 -17.96 -0.54
C SER A 257 -6.45 -18.52 0.45
N ILE A 258 -6.92 -19.72 0.22
CA ILE A 258 -7.79 -20.45 1.14
C ILE A 258 -7.00 -21.65 1.69
N THR A 259 -6.77 -21.67 3.00
CA THR A 259 -6.03 -22.75 3.67
C THR A 259 -7.01 -23.64 4.41
N TYR A 260 -6.98 -24.90 4.04
CA TYR A 260 -7.80 -25.95 4.64
C TYR A 260 -7.12 -26.58 5.86
N ARG A 261 -7.90 -27.21 6.75
CA ARG A 261 -7.39 -27.85 7.97
C ARG A 261 -6.42 -29.02 7.69
N ASN A 262 -6.58 -29.69 6.56
CA ASN A 262 -5.66 -30.73 6.10
C ASN A 262 -4.33 -30.22 5.55
N GLY A 263 -4.09 -28.88 5.62
CA GLY A 263 -2.88 -28.23 5.11
C GLY A 263 -2.90 -27.91 3.61
N MET A 264 -3.93 -28.32 2.88
CA MET A 264 -4.08 -27.95 1.48
C MET A 264 -4.38 -26.44 1.37
N THR A 265 -3.82 -25.79 0.37
CA THR A 265 -4.12 -24.39 0.07
C THR A 265 -4.53 -24.25 -1.38
N ALA A 266 -5.59 -23.47 -1.62
CA ALA A 266 -6.12 -23.22 -2.96
C ALA A 266 -6.37 -21.71 -3.16
N GLY A 267 -6.32 -21.26 -4.41
CA GLY A 267 -6.65 -19.87 -4.78
C GLY A 267 -8.16 -19.67 -4.88
N LEU A 268 -8.62 -18.49 -4.47
CA LEU A 268 -9.93 -17.93 -4.78
C LEU A 268 -9.72 -16.60 -5.46
N TYR A 269 -10.24 -16.45 -6.66
CA TYR A 269 -10.16 -15.22 -7.44
C TYR A 269 -11.55 -14.62 -7.56
N SER A 270 -11.69 -13.31 -7.29
CA SER A 270 -12.97 -12.61 -7.30
C SER A 270 -12.93 -11.41 -8.21
N LEU A 271 -14.00 -11.24 -9.00
CA LEU A 271 -14.30 -10.01 -9.74
C LEU A 271 -15.67 -9.51 -9.30
N LEU A 272 -15.70 -8.36 -8.66
CA LEU A 272 -16.88 -7.74 -8.07
C LEU A 272 -17.10 -6.36 -8.66
N ALA A 273 -18.36 -5.97 -8.81
CA ALA A 273 -18.77 -4.60 -9.11
C ALA A 273 -20.00 -4.25 -8.29
N GLY A 274 -20.19 -2.95 -7.99
CA GLY A 274 -21.31 -2.53 -7.16
C GLY A 274 -21.33 -1.05 -6.92
N GLY A 275 -22.00 -0.63 -5.86
CA GLY A 275 -22.10 0.76 -5.45
C GLY A 275 -21.28 1.06 -4.20
N TYR A 276 -20.87 2.30 -4.09
CA TYR A 276 -20.27 2.84 -2.87
C TYR A 276 -20.90 4.18 -2.48
N TYR A 277 -20.76 4.49 -1.20
CA TYR A 277 -21.14 5.78 -0.63
C TYR A 277 -20.08 6.22 0.39
N ASP A 278 -19.57 7.46 0.21
CA ASP A 278 -18.57 8.08 1.07
C ASP A 278 -19.22 9.11 1.99
N PHE A 279 -18.94 9.00 3.26
CA PHE A 279 -19.36 9.94 4.29
C PHE A 279 -18.16 10.62 4.91
N HIS A 280 -17.99 11.91 4.67
CA HIS A 280 -16.93 12.74 5.23
C HIS A 280 -17.40 13.33 6.56
N PHE A 281 -16.79 12.92 7.66
CA PHE A 281 -17.17 13.42 9.00
C PHE A 281 -16.10 14.30 9.64
N ALA A 282 -14.89 14.34 9.04
CA ALA A 282 -13.81 15.23 9.47
C ALA A 282 -12.92 15.57 8.28
N ARG A 283 -12.12 16.65 8.40
CA ARG A 283 -11.27 17.14 7.30
C ARG A 283 -10.40 16.07 6.62
N ARG A 284 -9.96 15.06 7.37
CA ARG A 284 -9.05 14.01 6.88
C ARG A 284 -9.60 12.60 7.02
N PHE A 285 -10.86 12.46 7.39
CA PHE A 285 -11.47 11.16 7.62
C PHE A 285 -12.72 10.99 6.78
N GLU A 286 -12.79 9.85 6.12
CA GLU A 286 -13.89 9.41 5.28
C GLU A 286 -14.31 8.02 5.71
N LEU A 287 -15.59 7.79 5.88
CA LEU A 287 -16.19 6.47 6.04
C LEU A 287 -16.84 6.10 4.72
N GLN A 288 -16.46 4.96 4.15
CA GLN A 288 -17.05 4.43 2.94
C GLN A 288 -17.87 3.18 3.24
N ALA A 289 -19.08 3.10 2.69
CA ALA A 289 -19.88 1.88 2.61
C ALA A 289 -19.86 1.34 1.19
N ARG A 290 -19.75 0.01 1.02
CA ARG A 290 -19.74 -0.67 -0.29
C ARG A 290 -20.71 -1.85 -0.28
N ALA A 291 -21.40 -2.05 -1.41
CA ALA A 291 -22.15 -3.26 -1.70
C ALA A 291 -21.77 -3.73 -3.10
N MET A 292 -21.30 -4.96 -3.23
CA MET A 292 -20.74 -5.50 -4.46
C MET A 292 -21.28 -6.88 -4.76
N VAL A 293 -21.40 -7.19 -6.04
CA VAL A 293 -21.77 -8.52 -6.54
C VAL A 293 -20.88 -8.89 -7.74
N GLY A 294 -20.68 -10.18 -7.97
CA GLY A 294 -19.87 -10.63 -9.08
C GLY A 294 -19.65 -12.14 -9.09
N CYS A 295 -18.47 -12.54 -9.49
CA CYS A 295 -18.08 -13.93 -9.65
C CYS A 295 -16.81 -14.26 -8.86
N GLY A 296 -16.81 -15.43 -8.20
CA GLY A 296 -15.66 -16.05 -7.57
C GLY A 296 -15.27 -17.35 -8.27
N TRP A 297 -13.97 -17.58 -8.49
CA TRP A 297 -13.42 -18.83 -9.06
C TRP A 297 -12.56 -19.53 -8.01
N HIS A 298 -12.91 -20.77 -7.71
CA HIS A 298 -12.20 -21.59 -6.75
C HIS A 298 -12.18 -23.06 -7.18
N LEU A 299 -11.00 -23.69 -7.18
CA LEU A 299 -10.82 -25.11 -7.55
C LEU A 299 -11.50 -25.50 -8.88
N GLY A 300 -11.46 -24.63 -9.89
CA GLY A 300 -12.07 -24.88 -11.19
C GLY A 300 -13.58 -24.61 -11.26
N HIS A 301 -14.20 -24.19 -10.18
CA HIS A 301 -15.61 -23.81 -10.13
C HIS A 301 -15.79 -22.31 -10.10
N CYS A 302 -16.79 -21.81 -10.84
CA CYS A 302 -17.21 -20.44 -10.80
C CYS A 302 -18.56 -20.33 -10.09
N GLY A 303 -18.68 -19.39 -9.16
CA GLY A 303 -19.92 -19.13 -8.43
C GLY A 303 -20.16 -17.64 -8.22
N ALA A 304 -21.37 -17.32 -7.78
CA ALA A 304 -21.68 -15.94 -7.41
C ALA A 304 -20.88 -15.51 -6.19
N ASP A 305 -20.45 -14.27 -6.18
CA ASP A 305 -19.70 -13.64 -5.09
C ASP A 305 -20.40 -12.33 -4.73
N MET A 306 -20.62 -12.09 -3.44
CA MET A 306 -21.29 -10.89 -2.93
C MET A 306 -20.53 -10.37 -1.72
N GLY A 307 -20.34 -9.05 -1.67
CA GLY A 307 -19.64 -8.38 -0.59
C GLY A 307 -20.38 -7.16 -0.06
N LEU A 308 -20.42 -7.04 1.27
CA LEU A 308 -20.85 -5.84 1.97
C LEU A 308 -19.71 -5.36 2.87
N GLY A 309 -19.29 -4.11 2.72
CA GLY A 309 -18.14 -3.63 3.45
C GLY A 309 -18.23 -2.18 3.90
N MET A 310 -17.41 -1.89 4.89
CA MET A 310 -17.15 -0.53 5.36
C MET A 310 -15.64 -0.29 5.38
N GLY A 311 -15.23 0.92 5.02
CA GLY A 311 -13.83 1.35 5.07
C GLY A 311 -13.70 2.70 5.73
N LEU A 312 -12.69 2.84 6.59
CA LEU A 312 -12.29 4.11 7.19
C LEU A 312 -11.00 4.58 6.52
N SER A 313 -11.08 5.70 5.83
CA SER A 313 -9.94 6.32 5.15
C SER A 313 -9.39 7.49 5.95
N PHE A 314 -8.07 7.61 5.96
CA PHE A 314 -7.34 8.77 6.45
C PHE A 314 -6.55 9.40 5.30
N PHE A 315 -6.86 10.64 4.96
CA PHE A 315 -6.16 11.40 3.92
C PHE A 315 -4.80 11.89 4.42
N LEU A 316 -3.75 11.37 3.83
CA LEU A 316 -2.39 11.89 4.03
C LEU A 316 -2.20 13.18 3.23
N ASP A 317 -2.78 13.24 2.06
CA ASP A 317 -2.78 14.35 1.11
C ASP A 317 -4.14 14.38 0.39
N GLU A 318 -4.40 15.38 -0.44
CA GLU A 318 -5.62 15.52 -1.25
C GLU A 318 -5.83 14.33 -2.21
N ASN A 319 -4.73 13.78 -2.70
CA ASN A 319 -4.72 12.70 -3.68
C ASN A 319 -4.37 11.33 -3.11
N PHE A 320 -3.99 11.22 -1.83
CA PHE A 320 -3.54 9.95 -1.26
C PHE A 320 -4.15 9.70 0.11
N LYS A 321 -4.79 8.54 0.24
CA LYS A 321 -5.39 8.08 1.50
C LYS A 321 -4.98 6.65 1.85
N ILE A 322 -4.86 6.38 3.14
CA ILE A 322 -4.76 5.04 3.69
C ILE A 322 -6.14 4.64 4.20
N LYS A 323 -6.55 3.42 3.91
CA LYS A 323 -7.86 2.90 4.25
C LYS A 323 -7.75 1.61 5.03
N ALA A 324 -8.42 1.53 6.16
CA ALA A 324 -8.71 0.27 6.84
C ALA A 324 -10.13 -0.16 6.45
N PHE A 325 -10.35 -1.45 6.20
CA PHE A 325 -11.67 -1.92 5.80
C PHE A 325 -12.05 -3.23 6.50
N ALA A 326 -13.35 -3.41 6.63
CA ALA A 326 -13.98 -4.62 7.11
C ALA A 326 -15.12 -4.99 6.15
N GLU A 327 -15.14 -6.23 5.68
CA GLU A 327 -16.13 -6.69 4.70
C GLU A 327 -16.65 -8.07 5.09
N TYR A 328 -17.95 -8.26 4.92
CA TYR A 328 -18.58 -9.57 4.89
C TYR A 328 -18.73 -9.98 3.43
N GLU A 329 -18.21 -11.14 3.10
CA GLU A 329 -18.22 -11.68 1.73
C GLU A 329 -18.75 -13.09 1.73
N THR A 330 -19.58 -13.40 0.76
CA THR A 330 -20.17 -14.74 0.58
C THR A 330 -19.96 -15.19 -0.85
N VAL A 331 -19.38 -16.38 -1.01
CA VAL A 331 -18.99 -16.96 -2.30
C VAL A 331 -19.63 -18.32 -2.49
N GLY A 332 -20.34 -18.53 -3.59
CA GLY A 332 -20.87 -19.81 -4.00
C GLY A 332 -19.78 -20.70 -4.62
N LEU A 333 -19.33 -21.73 -3.91
CA LEU A 333 -18.15 -22.50 -4.30
C LEU A 333 -18.44 -23.83 -5.03
N ALA A 334 -19.61 -24.41 -4.87
CA ALA A 334 -19.98 -25.68 -5.53
C ALA A 334 -21.46 -26.05 -5.31
N PRO A 335 -22.04 -26.98 -6.13
CA PRO A 335 -23.43 -27.44 -5.99
C PRO A 335 -23.73 -28.10 -4.66
N GLN A 336 -22.72 -28.65 -3.98
CA GLN A 336 -22.89 -29.46 -2.74
C GLN A 336 -22.62 -28.66 -1.45
N LYS A 337 -21.91 -27.49 -1.51
CA LYS A 337 -21.79 -26.52 -0.42
C LYS A 337 -22.18 -25.14 -1.00
N PRO A 338 -23.39 -24.66 -0.77
CA PRO A 338 -23.92 -23.53 -1.55
C PRO A 338 -23.15 -22.24 -1.33
N TRP A 339 -22.69 -21.93 -0.13
CA TRP A 339 -22.05 -20.66 0.16
C TRP A 339 -20.94 -20.78 1.20
N MET A 340 -19.82 -20.10 0.96
CA MET A 340 -18.78 -19.87 1.94
C MET A 340 -18.93 -18.45 2.47
N HIS A 341 -19.20 -18.31 3.76
CA HIS A 341 -19.31 -17.04 4.43
C HIS A 341 -17.99 -16.63 5.07
N SER A 342 -17.55 -15.42 4.84
CA SER A 342 -16.29 -14.94 5.36
C SER A 342 -16.38 -13.49 5.83
N PHE A 343 -15.55 -13.17 6.81
CA PHE A 343 -15.28 -11.80 7.23
C PHE A 343 -13.85 -11.42 6.85
N VAL A 344 -13.70 -10.33 6.15
CA VAL A 344 -12.40 -9.83 5.68
C VAL A 344 -12.05 -8.57 6.43
N LEU A 345 -10.87 -8.56 7.03
CA LEU A 345 -10.25 -7.36 7.58
C LEU A 345 -9.02 -7.00 6.75
N GLY A 346 -8.88 -5.74 6.43
CA GLY A 346 -7.76 -5.32 5.61
C GLY A 346 -7.43 -3.85 5.70
N TRP A 347 -6.41 -3.51 4.94
CA TRP A 347 -5.99 -2.13 4.73
C TRP A 347 -5.55 -1.94 3.28
N GLY A 348 -5.59 -0.71 2.83
CA GLY A 348 -5.19 -0.36 1.48
C GLY A 348 -4.62 1.04 1.40
N SER A 349 -4.00 1.31 0.29
CA SER A 349 -3.59 2.64 -0.13
C SER A 349 -4.39 3.03 -1.36
N ALA A 350 -4.92 4.23 -1.37
CA ALA A 350 -5.77 4.71 -2.43
C ALA A 350 -5.32 6.09 -2.92
N TRP A 351 -5.39 6.26 -4.23
CA TRP A 351 -5.12 7.51 -4.94
C TRP A 351 -6.41 8.07 -5.50
N SER A 352 -6.66 9.35 -5.21
CA SER A 352 -7.80 10.11 -5.74
C SER A 352 -7.34 11.07 -6.85
N PHE A 353 -8.15 11.20 -7.91
CA PHE A 353 -7.87 12.09 -9.04
C PHE A 353 -9.07 12.98 -9.34
#